data_9bb6be6579c6d419b62f97016edd4a37
#
_entry.id   9bb6be6579c6d419b62f97016edd4a37
#
_cell.length_a   1.000
_cell.length_b   1.000
_cell.length_c   1.000
_cell.angle_alpha   90.00
_cell.angle_beta   90.00
_cell.angle_gamma   90.00
#
_symmetry.space_group_name_H-M   'P 1'
#
loop_
_entity.id
_entity.type
_entity.pdbx_description
1 polymer ?
#
loop_
_entity_poly.entity_id
_entity_poly.type
_entity_poly.pdbx_seq_one_letter_code
_entity_poly.pdbx_strand_id
1 'polypeptide(L)'
;MEGLSAEGRLLFAGRAVRSFAFGWLSVTLALYLDQRGLSPTEIGAVFTATMVEDALLTMLLSTMAARIGPARVMAMTAPLIALGGLLLATAESPFLLMAGAVLGTLSPNGQEAGPFAPMEQALLPGTVRSGSVVRVFGWYNVFAFLPSALGAAAAGGALGWALRTGVPELEAQRWMLLGYAGAGLLLTVLYARLSRTAGPSQVVTSMRPLGALGLGRSRRVILELAGLQALDAFAGGFIMQSLLAYWFHLRFGAGPEALGALFFGTSLLSALSFLVATRVAERVGLLNTMVFTHLPSNVLLLFVPFMPSFTAAGAVLLVRHLLSQMDVPTRQAYTIALVAPDERPAASGLTVSARALAQACAPVVTGLTMATAATPLPFLLAGGLKIVYDLSLLLRFRSVPLSEPSTSVARSA
;
A
#
# COMPACT_ATOMS: atom_id res chain seq x y z
N MET A 1 22.22 -3.17 -9.72
CA MET A 1 21.90 -4.54 -9.25
C MET A 1 23.14 -5.42 -9.11
N GLU A 2 24.31 -4.86 -9.41
CA GLU A 2 25.59 -5.44 -9.06
C GLU A 2 25.69 -5.59 -7.55
N GLY A 3 26.05 -6.78 -7.06
CA GLY A 3 26.13 -7.07 -5.63
C GLY A 3 24.94 -7.83 -5.02
N LEU A 4 23.88 -8.12 -5.78
CA LEU A 4 22.80 -9.00 -5.36
C LEU A 4 23.05 -10.46 -5.76
N SER A 5 22.68 -11.40 -4.88
CA SER A 5 22.65 -12.83 -5.20
C SER A 5 21.56 -13.15 -6.25
N ALA A 6 21.52 -14.39 -6.73
CA ALA A 6 20.44 -14.85 -7.60
C ALA A 6 19.06 -14.73 -6.91
N GLU A 7 19.01 -15.02 -5.60
CA GLU A 7 17.81 -14.88 -4.76
C GLU A 7 17.37 -13.43 -4.66
N GLY A 8 18.31 -12.49 -4.46
CA GLY A 8 18.02 -11.07 -4.45
C GLY A 8 17.40 -10.58 -5.76
N ARG A 9 17.88 -11.07 -6.90
CA ARG A 9 17.29 -10.75 -8.21
C ARG A 9 15.87 -11.32 -8.35
N LEU A 10 15.61 -12.54 -7.84
CA LEU A 10 14.26 -13.12 -7.83
C LEU A 10 13.30 -12.33 -6.93
N LEU A 11 13.75 -11.84 -5.76
CA LEU A 11 12.96 -10.97 -4.88
C LEU A 11 12.57 -9.66 -5.60
N PHE A 12 13.52 -9.00 -6.26
CA PHE A 12 13.23 -7.79 -7.03
C PHE A 12 12.29 -8.04 -8.22
N ALA A 13 12.46 -9.16 -8.92
CA ALA A 13 11.57 -9.56 -10.01
C ALA A 13 10.15 -9.83 -9.49
N GLY A 14 10.01 -10.59 -8.39
CA GLY A 14 8.73 -10.82 -7.74
C GLY A 14 8.05 -9.53 -7.29
N ARG A 15 8.82 -8.63 -6.67
CA ARG A 15 8.35 -7.30 -6.28
C ARG A 15 7.82 -6.50 -7.48
N ALA A 16 8.59 -6.45 -8.58
CA ALA A 16 8.20 -5.72 -9.78
C ALA A 16 6.92 -6.27 -10.42
N VAL A 17 6.84 -7.60 -10.60
CA VAL A 17 5.65 -8.26 -11.17
C VAL A 17 4.41 -8.00 -10.32
N ARG A 18 4.53 -8.15 -9.00
CA ARG A 18 3.41 -7.94 -8.07
C ARG A 18 2.96 -6.49 -8.05
N SER A 19 3.89 -5.54 -7.93
CA SER A 19 3.56 -4.11 -7.93
C SER A 19 2.94 -3.67 -9.26
N PHE A 20 3.42 -4.19 -10.39
CA PHE A 20 2.81 -3.96 -11.69
C PHE A 20 1.36 -4.49 -11.72
N ALA A 21 1.14 -5.73 -11.27
CA ALA A 21 -0.18 -6.35 -11.24
C ALA A 21 -1.17 -5.58 -10.34
N PHE A 22 -0.72 -5.07 -9.20
CA PHE A 22 -1.55 -4.24 -8.32
C PHE A 22 -1.93 -2.90 -8.95
N GLY A 23 -0.94 -2.20 -9.56
CA GLY A 23 -1.22 -0.97 -10.30
C GLY A 23 -2.16 -1.20 -11.49
N TRP A 24 -1.96 -2.30 -12.22
CA TRP A 24 -2.83 -2.74 -13.31
C TRP A 24 -4.28 -2.93 -12.86
N LEU A 25 -4.49 -3.64 -11.76
CA LEU A 25 -5.84 -3.95 -11.29
C LEU A 25 -6.55 -2.75 -10.65
N SER A 26 -5.83 -1.88 -9.96
CA SER A 26 -6.41 -0.77 -9.19
C SER A 26 -7.18 0.27 -10.01
N VAL A 27 -6.89 0.38 -11.31
CA VAL A 27 -7.60 1.29 -12.23
C VAL A 27 -8.97 0.73 -12.61
N THR A 28 -9.08 -0.60 -12.74
CA THR A 28 -10.25 -1.24 -13.36
C THR A 28 -11.14 -1.98 -12.37
N LEU A 29 -10.64 -2.35 -11.19
CA LEU A 29 -11.34 -3.25 -10.27
C LEU A 29 -12.71 -2.72 -9.82
N ALA A 30 -12.79 -1.46 -9.38
CA ALA A 30 -14.04 -0.89 -8.92
C ALA A 30 -15.06 -0.74 -10.08
N LEU A 31 -14.57 -0.32 -11.26
CA LEU A 31 -15.40 -0.20 -12.48
C LEU A 31 -15.94 -1.57 -12.91
N TYR A 32 -15.11 -2.60 -12.83
CA TYR A 32 -15.53 -3.97 -13.12
C TYR A 32 -16.64 -4.46 -12.18
N LEU A 33 -16.48 -4.24 -10.87
CA LEU A 33 -17.47 -4.65 -9.88
C LEU A 33 -18.80 -3.89 -10.07
N ASP A 34 -18.75 -2.59 -10.41
CA ASP A 34 -19.93 -1.79 -10.76
C ASP A 34 -20.65 -2.34 -12.00
N GLN A 35 -19.92 -2.66 -13.08
CA GLN A 35 -20.49 -3.27 -14.27
C GLN A 35 -21.07 -4.68 -14.03
N ARG A 36 -20.56 -5.36 -12.99
CA ARG A 36 -21.13 -6.65 -12.54
C ARG A 36 -22.38 -6.47 -11.68
N GLY A 37 -22.86 -5.24 -11.52
CA GLY A 37 -24.10 -4.91 -10.81
C GLY A 37 -23.95 -4.76 -9.30
N LEU A 38 -22.72 -4.70 -8.77
CA LEU A 38 -22.53 -4.40 -7.36
C LEU A 38 -22.76 -2.90 -7.11
N SER A 39 -23.55 -2.61 -6.09
CA SER A 39 -23.74 -1.25 -5.60
C SER A 39 -22.42 -0.67 -5.02
N PRO A 40 -22.27 0.67 -4.96
CA PRO A 40 -21.10 1.29 -4.35
C PRO A 40 -20.83 0.78 -2.91
N THR A 41 -21.88 0.49 -2.15
CA THR A 41 -21.78 -0.08 -0.80
C THR A 41 -21.18 -1.49 -0.81
N GLU A 42 -21.61 -2.35 -1.75
CA GLU A 42 -21.07 -3.69 -1.91
C GLU A 42 -19.60 -3.65 -2.39
N ILE A 43 -19.25 -2.74 -3.29
CA ILE A 43 -17.87 -2.51 -3.72
C ILE A 43 -17.00 -2.11 -2.52
N GLY A 44 -17.48 -1.18 -1.69
CA GLY A 44 -16.81 -0.79 -0.45
C GLY A 44 -16.66 -1.95 0.53
N ALA A 45 -17.69 -2.80 0.66
CA ALA A 45 -17.65 -3.99 1.51
C ALA A 45 -16.65 -5.03 1.00
N VAL A 46 -16.56 -5.26 -0.33
CA VAL A 46 -15.54 -6.11 -0.94
C VAL A 46 -14.14 -5.59 -0.58
N PHE A 47 -13.87 -4.30 -0.73
CA PHE A 47 -12.56 -3.74 -0.40
C PHE A 47 -12.23 -3.77 1.10
N THR A 48 -13.23 -3.58 1.95
CA THR A 48 -13.06 -3.79 3.40
C THR A 48 -12.70 -5.25 3.69
N ALA A 49 -13.42 -6.20 3.09
CA ALA A 49 -13.18 -7.63 3.29
C ALA A 49 -11.77 -8.05 2.82
N THR A 50 -11.32 -7.57 1.66
CA THR A 50 -9.96 -7.84 1.16
C THR A 50 -8.88 -7.27 2.07
N MET A 51 -9.07 -6.07 2.62
CA MET A 51 -8.08 -5.48 3.54
C MET A 51 -8.04 -6.16 4.90
N VAL A 52 -9.20 -6.59 5.42
CA VAL A 52 -9.26 -7.40 6.65
C VAL A 52 -8.59 -8.75 6.44
N GLU A 53 -8.91 -9.42 5.33
CA GLU A 53 -8.26 -10.67 4.94
C GLU A 53 -6.73 -10.50 4.86
N ASP A 54 -6.27 -9.45 4.17
CA ASP A 54 -4.86 -9.15 4.01
C ASP A 54 -4.13 -8.99 5.36
N ALA A 55 -4.73 -8.27 6.30
CA ALA A 55 -4.19 -8.11 7.64
C ALA A 55 -4.12 -9.45 8.41
N LEU A 56 -5.20 -10.26 8.35
CA LEU A 56 -5.27 -11.56 8.99
C LEU A 56 -4.32 -12.57 8.35
N LEU A 57 -4.28 -12.60 7.04
CA LEU A 57 -3.41 -13.51 6.28
C LEU A 57 -1.93 -13.17 6.53
N THR A 58 -1.59 -11.88 6.52
CA THR A 58 -0.22 -11.42 6.84
C THR A 58 0.21 -11.88 8.24
N MET A 59 -0.67 -11.76 9.24
CA MET A 59 -0.39 -12.22 10.60
C MET A 59 -0.20 -13.74 10.68
N LEU A 60 -1.12 -14.51 10.07
CA LEU A 60 -1.08 -15.95 10.04
C LEU A 60 0.19 -16.46 9.32
N LEU A 61 0.44 -15.95 8.13
CA LEU A 61 1.55 -16.41 7.29
C LEU A 61 2.91 -15.96 7.84
N SER A 62 2.99 -14.84 8.55
CA SER A 62 4.20 -14.44 9.26
C SER A 62 4.57 -15.45 10.37
N THR A 63 3.58 -16.00 11.07
CA THR A 63 3.83 -17.07 12.06
C THR A 63 4.25 -18.38 11.41
N MET A 64 3.68 -18.71 10.25
CA MET A 64 4.10 -19.88 9.46
C MET A 64 5.51 -19.71 8.90
N ALA A 65 5.86 -18.51 8.43
CA ALA A 65 7.18 -18.20 7.90
C ALA A 65 8.31 -18.47 8.91
N ALA A 66 8.03 -18.30 10.20
CA ALA A 66 8.96 -18.65 11.26
C ALA A 66 9.25 -20.15 11.34
N ARG A 67 8.32 -21.00 10.91
CA ARG A 67 8.43 -22.46 10.99
C ARG A 67 8.97 -23.09 9.70
N ILE A 68 8.46 -22.67 8.56
CA ILE A 68 8.76 -23.29 7.26
C ILE A 68 9.63 -22.43 6.33
N GLY A 69 9.90 -21.20 6.74
CA GLY A 69 10.70 -20.22 5.99
C GLY A 69 9.86 -19.31 5.08
N PRO A 70 10.24 -18.03 4.96
CA PRO A 70 9.47 -17.02 4.22
C PRO A 70 9.36 -17.31 2.72
N ALA A 71 10.41 -17.84 2.07
CA ALA A 71 10.40 -18.19 0.66
C ALA A 71 9.37 -19.29 0.33
N ARG A 72 9.20 -20.28 1.22
CA ARG A 72 8.20 -21.34 1.04
C ARG A 72 6.78 -20.80 1.21
N VAL A 73 6.57 -19.94 2.20
CA VAL A 73 5.26 -19.31 2.41
C VAL A 73 4.86 -18.47 1.20
N MET A 74 5.76 -17.65 0.65
CA MET A 74 5.49 -16.90 -0.58
C MET A 74 5.15 -17.81 -1.77
N ALA A 75 5.85 -18.93 -1.92
CA ALA A 75 5.56 -19.91 -2.99
C ALA A 75 4.18 -20.58 -2.83
N MET A 76 3.73 -20.78 -1.59
CA MET A 76 2.41 -21.38 -1.29
C MET A 76 1.27 -20.36 -1.48
N THR A 77 1.50 -19.08 -1.27
CA THR A 77 0.47 -18.04 -1.32
C THR A 77 0.36 -17.36 -2.69
N ALA A 78 1.41 -17.33 -3.49
CA ALA A 78 1.37 -16.74 -4.83
C ALA A 78 0.28 -17.33 -5.76
N PRO A 79 -0.03 -18.64 -5.73
CA PRO A 79 -1.14 -19.21 -6.51
C PRO A 79 -2.51 -18.59 -6.20
N LEU A 80 -2.72 -18.03 -4.98
CA LEU A 80 -3.97 -17.39 -4.61
C LEU A 80 -4.24 -16.14 -5.47
N ILE A 81 -3.19 -15.42 -5.87
CA ILE A 81 -3.31 -14.28 -6.79
C ILE A 81 -3.87 -14.75 -8.13
N ALA A 82 -3.36 -15.85 -8.67
CA ALA A 82 -3.85 -16.42 -9.93
C ALA A 82 -5.28 -16.92 -9.80
N LEU A 83 -5.58 -17.63 -8.71
CA LEU A 83 -6.93 -18.15 -8.44
C LEU A 83 -7.94 -17.01 -8.30
N GLY A 84 -7.61 -15.96 -7.54
CA GLY A 84 -8.50 -14.82 -7.36
C GLY A 84 -8.77 -14.07 -8.66
N GLY A 85 -7.73 -13.83 -9.47
CA GLY A 85 -7.89 -13.23 -10.80
C GLY A 85 -8.76 -14.07 -11.72
N LEU A 86 -8.60 -15.39 -11.71
CA LEU A 86 -9.41 -16.33 -12.50
C LEU A 86 -10.87 -16.36 -12.00
N LEU A 87 -11.08 -16.45 -10.69
CA LEU A 87 -12.42 -16.42 -10.10
C LEU A 87 -13.14 -15.11 -10.44
N LEU A 88 -12.48 -13.97 -10.31
CA LEU A 88 -13.07 -12.69 -10.69
C LEU A 88 -13.44 -12.64 -12.17
N ALA A 89 -12.59 -13.15 -13.07
CA ALA A 89 -12.83 -13.12 -14.50
C ALA A 89 -14.02 -14.01 -14.92
N THR A 90 -14.27 -15.13 -14.21
CA THR A 90 -15.26 -16.15 -14.57
C THR A 90 -16.49 -16.15 -13.68
N ALA A 91 -16.47 -15.52 -12.50
CA ALA A 91 -17.59 -15.50 -11.57
C ALA A 91 -18.82 -14.81 -12.17
N GLU A 92 -19.99 -15.42 -11.98
CA GLU A 92 -21.27 -14.85 -12.39
C GLU A 92 -22.09 -14.32 -11.20
N SER A 93 -21.88 -14.86 -10.02
CA SER A 93 -22.59 -14.44 -8.81
C SER A 93 -21.79 -13.42 -7.97
N PRO A 94 -22.46 -12.48 -7.29
CA PRO A 94 -21.79 -11.53 -6.38
C PRO A 94 -20.98 -12.22 -5.27
N PHE A 95 -21.44 -13.37 -4.79
CA PHE A 95 -20.72 -14.16 -3.78
C PHE A 95 -19.36 -14.67 -4.31
N LEU A 96 -19.33 -15.21 -5.53
CA LEU A 96 -18.09 -15.69 -6.15
C LEU A 96 -17.16 -14.53 -6.51
N LEU A 97 -17.69 -13.37 -6.88
CA LEU A 97 -16.88 -12.14 -7.05
C LEU A 97 -16.22 -11.72 -5.74
N MET A 98 -16.98 -11.71 -4.65
CA MET A 98 -16.42 -11.41 -3.32
C MET A 98 -15.38 -12.45 -2.90
N ALA A 99 -15.66 -13.74 -3.09
CA ALA A 99 -14.71 -14.82 -2.79
C ALA A 99 -13.42 -14.68 -3.62
N GLY A 100 -13.52 -14.36 -4.91
CA GLY A 100 -12.38 -14.14 -5.79
C GLY A 100 -11.56 -12.91 -5.35
N ALA A 101 -12.25 -11.84 -4.93
CA ALA A 101 -11.59 -10.65 -4.42
C ALA A 101 -10.82 -10.92 -3.12
N VAL A 102 -11.45 -11.61 -2.17
CA VAL A 102 -10.83 -11.95 -0.88
C VAL A 102 -9.69 -12.96 -1.06
N LEU A 103 -9.88 -14.04 -1.82
CA LEU A 103 -8.82 -15.05 -2.02
C LEU A 103 -7.64 -14.55 -2.85
N GLY A 104 -7.87 -13.56 -3.71
CA GLY A 104 -6.88 -13.06 -4.66
C GLY A 104 -5.84 -12.12 -4.09
N THR A 105 -5.83 -11.85 -2.79
CA THR A 105 -4.93 -10.85 -2.17
C THR A 105 -4.88 -9.55 -2.98
N LEU A 106 -6.04 -9.01 -3.31
CA LEU A 106 -6.15 -7.82 -4.15
C LEU A 106 -5.66 -6.57 -3.42
N SER A 107 -5.06 -5.66 -4.16
CA SER A 107 -4.68 -4.35 -3.62
C SER A 107 -5.52 -3.23 -4.22
N PRO A 108 -6.61 -2.81 -3.56
CA PRO A 108 -7.40 -1.68 -4.02
C PRO A 108 -6.64 -0.35 -4.04
N ASN A 109 -5.52 -0.26 -3.33
CA ASN A 109 -4.62 0.90 -3.33
C ASN A 109 -3.65 0.92 -4.51
N GLY A 110 -3.55 -0.14 -5.29
CA GLY A 110 -2.55 -0.28 -6.35
C GLY A 110 -1.11 -0.38 -5.84
N GLN A 111 -0.93 -0.56 -4.54
CA GLN A 111 0.36 -0.65 -3.87
C GLN A 111 0.46 -1.99 -3.12
N GLU A 112 1.39 -2.07 -2.19
CA GLU A 112 1.63 -3.30 -1.45
C GLU A 112 0.41 -3.78 -0.68
N ALA A 113 0.09 -5.05 -0.86
CA ALA A 113 -0.87 -5.79 -0.09
C ALA A 113 -0.32 -7.19 0.18
N GLY A 114 -0.79 -7.81 1.24
CA GLY A 114 -0.44 -9.18 1.54
C GLY A 114 0.85 -9.40 2.31
N PRO A 115 1.11 -10.67 2.58
CA PRO A 115 2.22 -11.10 3.41
C PRO A 115 3.58 -11.01 2.71
N PHE A 116 3.62 -10.68 1.43
CA PHE A 116 4.84 -10.77 0.61
C PHE A 116 5.91 -9.78 1.04
N ALA A 117 5.56 -8.49 1.28
CA ALA A 117 6.55 -7.47 1.62
C ALA A 117 7.30 -7.76 2.93
N PRO A 118 6.65 -8.14 4.05
CA PRO A 118 7.37 -8.53 5.25
C PRO A 118 8.31 -9.70 5.04
N MET A 119 7.93 -10.69 4.23
CA MET A 119 8.73 -11.86 3.95
C MET A 119 9.92 -11.56 3.04
N GLU A 120 9.71 -10.76 1.99
CA GLU A 120 10.79 -10.29 1.11
C GLU A 120 11.79 -9.43 1.88
N GLN A 121 11.31 -8.51 2.73
CA GLN A 121 12.17 -7.66 3.56
C GLN A 121 12.99 -8.48 4.58
N ALA A 122 12.45 -9.58 5.09
CA ALA A 122 13.17 -10.48 5.97
C ALA A 122 14.31 -11.23 5.25
N LEU A 123 14.13 -11.58 3.97
CA LEU A 123 15.13 -12.26 3.16
C LEU A 123 16.17 -11.32 2.56
N LEU A 124 15.79 -10.08 2.27
CA LEU A 124 16.57 -9.14 1.47
C LEU A 124 18.01 -8.89 2.00
N PRO A 125 18.25 -8.71 3.34
CA PRO A 125 19.59 -8.49 3.85
C PRO A 125 20.56 -9.65 3.55
N GLY A 126 20.08 -10.89 3.59
CA GLY A 126 20.89 -12.10 3.30
C GLY A 126 21.27 -12.24 1.82
N THR A 127 20.66 -11.46 0.94
CA THR A 127 20.94 -11.51 -0.51
C THR A 127 21.97 -10.50 -0.99
N VAL A 128 22.44 -9.61 -0.09
CA VAL A 128 23.40 -8.55 -0.40
C VAL A 128 24.82 -9.10 -0.27
N ARG A 129 25.53 -9.27 -1.38
CA ARG A 129 26.92 -9.76 -1.44
C ARG A 129 27.94 -8.64 -1.25
N SER A 130 27.64 -7.46 -1.80
CA SER A 130 28.48 -6.27 -1.69
C SER A 130 27.63 -5.02 -1.71
N GLY A 131 28.05 -3.99 -0.98
CA GLY A 131 27.36 -2.72 -0.92
C GLY A 131 26.52 -2.52 0.32
N SER A 132 25.75 -1.43 0.35
CA SER A 132 24.96 -1.02 1.50
C SER A 132 23.56 -1.66 1.45
N VAL A 133 23.17 -2.35 2.52
CA VAL A 133 21.81 -2.86 2.73
C VAL A 133 20.78 -1.74 2.64
N VAL A 134 21.09 -0.55 3.17
CA VAL A 134 20.21 0.63 3.08
C VAL A 134 19.92 1.01 1.63
N ARG A 135 20.93 0.98 0.76
CA ARG A 135 20.76 1.27 -0.68
C ARG A 135 19.84 0.24 -1.35
N VAL A 136 19.98 -1.04 -0.97
CA VAL A 136 19.14 -2.12 -1.50
C VAL A 136 17.68 -1.93 -1.09
N PHE A 137 17.41 -1.55 0.17
CA PHE A 137 16.05 -1.19 0.61
C PHE A 137 15.50 0.05 -0.11
N GLY A 138 16.35 1.03 -0.41
CA GLY A 138 15.97 2.19 -1.24
C GLY A 138 15.47 1.75 -2.62
N TRP A 139 16.23 0.91 -3.31
CA TRP A 139 15.82 0.34 -4.59
C TRP A 139 14.57 -0.55 -4.48
N TYR A 140 14.45 -1.33 -3.41
CA TYR A 140 13.27 -2.15 -3.16
C TYR A 140 11.98 -1.30 -3.10
N ASN A 141 12.06 -0.11 -2.51
CA ASN A 141 10.92 0.82 -2.50
C ASN A 141 10.64 1.43 -3.89
N VAL A 142 11.68 1.76 -4.67
CA VAL A 142 11.51 2.20 -6.08
C VAL A 142 10.78 1.13 -6.89
N PHE A 143 11.13 -0.14 -6.67
CA PHE A 143 10.46 -1.30 -7.31
C PHE A 143 9.04 -1.56 -6.78
N ALA A 144 8.57 -0.84 -5.77
CA ALA A 144 7.16 -0.81 -5.39
C ALA A 144 6.36 0.18 -6.26
N PHE A 145 6.88 1.40 -6.42
CA PHE A 145 6.11 2.49 -7.03
C PHE A 145 6.21 2.53 -8.55
N LEU A 146 7.40 2.37 -9.11
CA LEU A 146 7.59 2.49 -10.55
C LEU A 146 6.85 1.40 -11.34
N PRO A 147 6.94 0.09 -11.01
CA PRO A 147 6.15 -0.91 -11.69
C PRO A 147 4.64 -0.73 -11.48
N SER A 148 4.18 -0.27 -10.30
CA SER A 148 2.77 0.03 -10.06
C SER A 148 2.28 1.16 -10.96
N ALA A 149 3.08 2.24 -11.12
CA ALA A 149 2.78 3.32 -12.05
C ALA A 149 2.63 2.79 -13.48
N LEU A 150 3.61 2.00 -13.94
CA LEU A 150 3.57 1.39 -15.27
C LEU A 150 2.37 0.46 -15.44
N GLY A 151 2.00 -0.29 -14.40
CA GLY A 151 0.82 -1.15 -14.38
C GLY A 151 -0.46 -0.34 -14.57
N ALA A 152 -0.63 0.76 -13.87
CA ALA A 152 -1.79 1.64 -14.01
C ALA A 152 -1.89 2.25 -15.42
N ALA A 153 -0.77 2.75 -15.97
CA ALA A 153 -0.72 3.28 -17.33
C ALA A 153 -1.03 2.20 -18.38
N ALA A 154 -0.44 1.01 -18.22
CA ALA A 154 -0.66 -0.11 -19.14
C ALA A 154 -2.09 -0.61 -19.11
N ALA A 155 -2.72 -0.68 -17.93
CA ALA A 155 -4.13 -1.07 -17.79
C ALA A 155 -5.05 -0.06 -18.50
N GLY A 156 -4.86 1.25 -18.24
CA GLY A 156 -5.63 2.29 -18.89
C GLY A 156 -5.48 2.27 -20.41
N GLY A 157 -4.24 2.13 -20.90
CA GLY A 157 -3.95 2.05 -22.34
C GLY A 157 -4.52 0.78 -23.00
N ALA A 158 -4.37 -0.39 -22.37
CA ALA A 158 -4.87 -1.66 -22.89
C ALA A 158 -6.39 -1.69 -22.94
N LEU A 159 -7.06 -1.25 -21.86
CA LEU A 159 -8.52 -1.18 -21.81
C LEU A 159 -9.04 -0.16 -22.83
N GLY A 160 -8.46 1.05 -22.89
CA GLY A 160 -8.85 2.05 -23.87
C GLY A 160 -8.63 1.59 -25.32
N TRP A 161 -7.55 0.86 -25.62
CA TRP A 161 -7.33 0.25 -26.93
C TRP A 161 -8.42 -0.77 -27.26
N ALA A 162 -8.72 -1.68 -26.32
CA ALA A 162 -9.76 -2.70 -26.52
C ALA A 162 -11.12 -2.08 -26.83
N LEU A 163 -11.51 -1.03 -26.10
CA LEU A 163 -12.77 -0.30 -26.34
C LEU A 163 -12.81 0.37 -27.72
N ARG A 164 -11.70 0.98 -28.16
CA ARG A 164 -11.61 1.58 -29.50
C ARG A 164 -11.67 0.55 -30.63
N THR A 165 -11.24 -0.68 -30.40
CA THR A 165 -11.34 -1.78 -31.36
C THR A 165 -12.70 -2.46 -31.35
N GLY A 166 -13.65 -1.99 -30.52
CA GLY A 166 -15.02 -2.49 -30.48
C GLY A 166 -15.21 -3.68 -29.55
N VAL A 167 -14.23 -4.03 -28.72
CA VAL A 167 -14.39 -5.07 -27.71
C VAL A 167 -15.38 -4.58 -26.63
N PRO A 168 -16.41 -5.37 -26.26
CA PRO A 168 -17.34 -5.02 -25.19
C PRO A 168 -16.57 -4.76 -23.87
N GLU A 169 -16.95 -3.71 -23.14
CA GLU A 169 -16.20 -3.24 -21.98
C GLU A 169 -16.02 -4.33 -20.92
N LEU A 170 -17.07 -5.10 -20.62
CA LEU A 170 -17.01 -6.20 -19.67
C LEU A 170 -15.99 -7.29 -20.10
N GLU A 171 -15.93 -7.57 -21.40
CA GLU A 171 -14.98 -8.54 -21.94
C GLU A 171 -13.54 -8.00 -21.84
N ALA A 172 -13.33 -6.76 -22.20
CA ALA A 172 -12.03 -6.10 -22.05
C ALA A 172 -11.55 -6.10 -20.58
N GLN A 173 -12.44 -5.84 -19.64
CA GLN A 173 -12.11 -5.89 -18.21
C GLN A 173 -11.84 -7.33 -17.74
N ARG A 174 -12.50 -8.35 -18.26
CA ARG A 174 -12.16 -9.76 -18.01
C ARG A 174 -10.74 -10.08 -18.49
N TRP A 175 -10.31 -9.56 -19.63
CA TRP A 175 -8.92 -9.70 -20.08
C TRP A 175 -7.92 -9.09 -19.09
N MET A 176 -8.28 -7.94 -18.45
CA MET A 176 -7.44 -7.36 -17.40
C MET A 176 -7.28 -8.29 -16.19
N LEU A 177 -8.37 -8.94 -15.78
CA LEU A 177 -8.37 -9.90 -14.67
C LEU A 177 -7.58 -11.19 -15.01
N LEU A 178 -7.68 -11.67 -16.24
CA LEU A 178 -6.87 -12.79 -16.74
C LEU A 178 -5.38 -12.41 -16.79
N GLY A 179 -5.05 -11.17 -17.15
CA GLY A 179 -3.70 -10.63 -17.07
C GLY A 179 -3.16 -10.64 -15.63
N TYR A 180 -3.99 -10.25 -14.67
CA TYR A 180 -3.69 -10.34 -13.23
C TYR A 180 -3.46 -11.79 -12.79
N ALA A 181 -4.30 -12.72 -13.23
CA ALA A 181 -4.10 -14.15 -12.97
C ALA A 181 -2.79 -14.67 -13.58
N GLY A 182 -2.44 -14.23 -14.79
CA GLY A 182 -1.15 -14.52 -15.43
C GLY A 182 0.06 -14.03 -14.63
N ALA A 183 -0.04 -12.82 -14.07
CA ALA A 183 0.98 -12.30 -13.16
C ALA A 183 1.10 -13.17 -11.90
N GLY A 184 -0.02 -13.67 -11.33
CA GLY A 184 -0.04 -14.60 -10.22
C GLY A 184 0.67 -15.93 -10.53
N LEU A 185 0.46 -16.48 -11.73
CA LEU A 185 1.17 -17.68 -12.20
C LEU A 185 2.68 -17.42 -12.32
N LEU A 186 3.07 -16.28 -12.89
CA LEU A 186 4.48 -15.90 -12.98
C LEU A 186 5.12 -15.76 -11.60
N LEU A 187 4.43 -15.13 -10.64
CA LEU A 187 4.88 -15.02 -9.25
C LEU A 187 5.04 -16.40 -8.61
N THR A 188 4.11 -17.32 -8.87
CA THR A 188 4.20 -18.70 -8.39
C THR A 188 5.48 -19.36 -8.86
N VAL A 189 5.84 -19.21 -10.13
CA VAL A 189 7.10 -19.75 -10.69
C VAL A 189 8.32 -19.09 -10.06
N LEU A 190 8.31 -17.76 -9.90
CA LEU A 190 9.43 -17.01 -9.31
C LEU A 190 9.68 -17.42 -7.86
N TYR A 191 8.63 -17.47 -7.04
CA TYR A 191 8.77 -17.83 -5.62
C TYR A 191 9.00 -19.34 -5.42
N ALA A 192 8.52 -20.21 -6.30
CA ALA A 192 8.88 -21.62 -6.29
C ALA A 192 10.40 -21.82 -6.56
N ARG A 193 10.96 -21.05 -7.50
CA ARG A 193 12.42 -21.04 -7.72
C ARG A 193 13.17 -20.50 -6.51
N LEU A 194 12.72 -19.40 -5.92
CA LEU A 194 13.30 -18.80 -4.72
C LEU A 194 13.28 -19.80 -3.55
N SER A 195 12.19 -20.53 -3.34
CA SER A 195 12.06 -21.49 -2.26
C SER A 195 13.00 -22.69 -2.36
N ARG A 196 13.45 -23.02 -3.58
CA ARG A 196 14.43 -24.11 -3.83
C ARG A 196 15.86 -23.64 -3.62
N THR A 197 16.17 -22.36 -3.81
CA THR A 197 17.51 -21.80 -3.67
C THR A 197 17.78 -21.23 -2.29
N ALA A 198 16.75 -20.70 -1.63
CA ALA A 198 16.87 -20.17 -0.28
C ALA A 198 17.08 -21.32 0.72
N GLY A 199 18.24 -21.36 1.35
CA GLY A 199 18.52 -22.26 2.46
C GLY A 199 17.58 -22.00 3.66
N PRO A 200 17.63 -22.84 4.72
CA PRO A 200 16.86 -22.61 5.94
C PRO A 200 17.27 -21.25 6.52
N SER A 201 16.46 -20.25 6.30
CA SER A 201 16.69 -18.90 6.81
C SER A 201 16.45 -18.92 8.33
N GLN A 202 17.44 -18.53 9.10
CA GLN A 202 17.24 -18.17 10.50
C GLN A 202 16.47 -16.84 10.53
N VAL A 203 15.16 -16.91 10.33
CA VAL A 203 14.29 -15.75 10.53
C VAL A 203 14.30 -15.45 12.03
N VAL A 204 14.97 -14.39 12.40
CA VAL A 204 14.85 -13.83 13.75
C VAL A 204 13.39 -13.43 13.92
N THR A 205 12.64 -14.29 14.56
CA THR A 205 11.22 -14.10 14.86
C THR A 205 11.09 -13.02 15.93
N SER A 206 11.07 -11.77 15.52
CA SER A 206 10.74 -10.66 16.42
C SER A 206 9.23 -10.42 16.56
N MET A 207 8.40 -11.22 15.93
CA MET A 207 6.96 -11.23 16.20
C MET A 207 6.67 -12.10 17.43
N ARG A 208 6.91 -11.57 18.63
CA ARG A 208 6.27 -12.10 19.83
C ARG A 208 4.75 -11.88 19.71
N PRO A 209 3.92 -12.91 20.05
CA PRO A 209 2.48 -12.72 20.05
C PRO A 209 2.09 -11.54 20.94
N LEU A 210 0.97 -10.87 20.60
CA LEU A 210 0.39 -9.70 21.29
C LEU A 210 0.28 -9.82 22.84
N GLY A 211 0.58 -10.94 23.42
CA GLY A 211 0.38 -11.26 24.84
C GLY A 211 1.29 -10.57 25.85
N ALA A 212 2.37 -9.98 25.42
CA ALA A 212 3.10 -8.94 26.17
C ALA A 212 3.52 -7.92 25.12
N LEU A 213 2.96 -6.72 25.15
CA LEU A 213 3.21 -5.66 24.17
C LEU A 213 4.70 -5.27 24.03
N GLY A 214 5.62 -5.91 24.75
CA GLY A 214 7.05 -5.66 24.70
C GLY A 214 7.41 -4.17 24.90
N LEU A 215 6.43 -3.40 25.36
CA LEU A 215 6.51 -1.96 25.62
C LEU A 215 6.47 -1.76 27.13
N GLY A 216 7.58 -1.33 27.71
CA GLY A 216 7.68 -0.95 29.12
C GLY A 216 7.47 0.54 29.32
N ARG A 217 8.55 1.28 29.21
CA ARG A 217 8.58 2.73 29.50
C ARG A 217 7.84 3.58 28.47
N SER A 218 7.87 3.18 27.20
CA SER A 218 7.30 3.96 26.09
C SER A 218 5.84 3.62 25.78
N ARG A 219 5.20 2.72 26.57
CA ARG A 219 3.87 2.17 26.26
C ARG A 219 2.82 3.25 26.01
N ARG A 220 2.73 4.28 26.88
CA ARG A 220 1.74 5.35 26.76
C ARG A 220 1.96 6.17 25.48
N VAL A 221 3.20 6.57 25.24
CA VAL A 221 3.58 7.39 24.07
C VAL A 221 3.29 6.64 22.78
N ILE A 222 3.61 5.34 22.73
CA ILE A 222 3.39 4.53 21.53
C ILE A 222 1.92 4.21 21.32
N LEU A 223 1.11 4.00 22.37
CA LEU A 223 -0.34 3.83 22.24
C LEU A 223 -1.01 5.11 21.70
N GLU A 224 -0.63 6.28 22.20
CA GLU A 224 -1.11 7.57 21.69
C GLU A 224 -0.72 7.77 20.22
N LEU A 225 0.54 7.48 19.87
CA LEU A 225 1.02 7.57 18.48
C LEU A 225 0.30 6.58 17.57
N ALA A 226 0.13 5.33 18.01
CA ALA A 226 -0.59 4.29 17.26
C ALA A 226 -2.04 4.69 17.00
N GLY A 227 -2.72 5.29 17.97
CA GLY A 227 -4.08 5.81 17.83
C GLY A 227 -4.16 6.95 16.79
N LEU A 228 -3.23 7.90 16.83
CA LEU A 228 -3.16 8.97 15.83
C LEU A 228 -2.84 8.41 14.44
N GLN A 229 -1.87 7.50 14.32
CA GLN A 229 -1.56 6.87 13.03
C GLN A 229 -2.69 5.99 12.51
N ALA A 230 -3.48 5.37 13.39
CA ALA A 230 -4.70 4.66 13.01
C ALA A 230 -5.76 5.61 12.44
N LEU A 231 -5.94 6.79 13.04
CA LEU A 231 -6.83 7.83 12.52
C LEU A 231 -6.41 8.29 11.12
N ASP A 232 -5.12 8.55 10.88
CA ASP A 232 -4.58 8.88 9.56
C ASP A 232 -4.83 7.76 8.54
N ALA A 233 -4.61 6.50 8.94
CA ALA A 233 -4.81 5.35 8.07
C ALA A 233 -6.30 5.12 7.73
N PHE A 234 -7.19 5.25 8.72
CA PHE A 234 -8.63 5.23 8.51
C PHE A 234 -9.05 6.30 7.50
N ALA A 235 -8.59 7.54 7.71
CA ALA A 235 -8.83 8.64 6.78
C ALA A 235 -8.31 8.35 5.37
N GLY A 236 -7.14 7.71 5.24
CA GLY A 236 -6.57 7.29 3.95
C GLY A 236 -7.40 6.25 3.22
N GLY A 237 -8.08 5.38 3.94
CA GLY A 237 -8.93 4.35 3.36
C GLY A 237 -10.17 4.88 2.63
N PHE A 238 -10.63 6.10 2.91
CA PHE A 238 -11.73 6.74 2.16
C PHE A 238 -11.37 7.05 0.71
N ILE A 239 -10.09 7.26 0.41
CA ILE A 239 -9.59 7.74 -0.88
C ILE A 239 -8.58 6.78 -1.50
N MET A 240 -8.77 5.47 -1.30
CA MET A 240 -7.92 4.47 -1.95
C MET A 240 -8.07 4.52 -3.47
N GLN A 241 -7.03 4.10 -4.19
CA GLN A 241 -6.90 4.33 -5.64
C GLN A 241 -8.09 3.80 -6.44
N SER A 242 -8.58 2.59 -6.17
CA SER A 242 -9.73 2.03 -6.88
C SER A 242 -11.03 2.80 -6.63
N LEU A 243 -11.26 3.30 -5.40
CA LEU A 243 -12.41 4.14 -5.09
C LEU A 243 -12.29 5.53 -5.70
N LEU A 244 -11.06 6.09 -5.77
CA LEU A 244 -10.81 7.32 -6.52
C LEU A 244 -11.08 7.14 -8.01
N ALA A 245 -10.63 6.03 -8.62
CA ALA A 245 -10.92 5.72 -10.02
C ALA A 245 -12.43 5.71 -10.28
N TYR A 246 -13.16 5.02 -9.41
CA TYR A 246 -14.62 4.93 -9.49
C TYR A 246 -15.28 6.31 -9.31
N TRP A 247 -14.85 7.10 -8.32
CA TRP A 247 -15.36 8.46 -8.10
C TRP A 247 -15.11 9.39 -9.29
N PHE A 248 -13.89 9.37 -9.85
CA PHE A 248 -13.56 10.16 -11.05
C PHE A 248 -14.40 9.75 -12.27
N HIS A 249 -14.66 8.45 -12.41
CA HIS A 249 -15.54 7.95 -13.45
C HIS A 249 -16.98 8.46 -13.26
N LEU A 250 -17.57 8.30 -12.07
CA LEU A 250 -18.93 8.77 -11.78
C LEU A 250 -19.07 10.29 -11.90
N ARG A 251 -18.07 11.06 -11.46
CA ARG A 251 -18.16 12.53 -11.40
C ARG A 251 -17.90 13.21 -12.73
N PHE A 252 -16.95 12.71 -13.51
CA PHE A 252 -16.45 13.36 -14.73
C PHE A 252 -16.57 12.47 -15.97
N GLY A 253 -17.08 11.26 -15.88
CA GLY A 253 -17.08 10.32 -16.99
C GLY A 253 -15.67 9.89 -17.42
N ALA A 254 -14.70 9.95 -16.50
CA ALA A 254 -13.30 9.66 -16.82
C ALA A 254 -13.13 8.22 -17.34
N GLY A 255 -12.61 8.11 -18.56
CA GLY A 255 -12.33 6.82 -19.17
C GLY A 255 -11.03 6.17 -18.62
N PRO A 256 -10.83 4.88 -18.91
CA PRO A 256 -9.72 4.11 -18.36
C PRO A 256 -8.34 4.67 -18.72
N GLU A 257 -8.16 5.26 -19.90
CA GLU A 257 -6.91 5.89 -20.32
C GLU A 257 -6.56 7.10 -19.45
N ALA A 258 -7.56 7.97 -19.19
CA ALA A 258 -7.39 9.15 -18.37
C ALA A 258 -7.08 8.77 -16.91
N LEU A 259 -7.75 7.74 -16.38
CA LEU A 259 -7.50 7.18 -15.04
C LEU A 259 -6.11 6.55 -14.95
N GLY A 260 -5.71 5.76 -15.93
CA GLY A 260 -4.39 5.15 -16.00
C GLY A 260 -3.28 6.19 -16.03
N ALA A 261 -3.42 7.25 -16.83
CA ALA A 261 -2.48 8.37 -16.90
C ALA A 261 -2.41 9.15 -15.57
N LEU A 262 -3.55 9.41 -14.94
CA LEU A 262 -3.63 10.08 -13.63
C LEU A 262 -2.87 9.28 -12.57
N PHE A 263 -3.14 7.97 -12.45
CA PHE A 263 -2.50 7.14 -11.42
C PHE A 263 -1.05 6.80 -11.73
N PHE A 264 -0.65 6.78 -12.99
CA PHE A 264 0.77 6.81 -13.34
C PHE A 264 1.45 8.06 -12.78
N GLY A 265 0.87 9.23 -13.00
CA GLY A 265 1.39 10.50 -12.50
C GLY A 265 1.45 10.56 -10.98
N THR A 266 0.39 10.15 -10.27
CA THR A 266 0.34 10.13 -8.79
C THR A 266 1.41 9.19 -8.22
N SER A 267 1.60 8.00 -8.78
CA SER A 267 2.60 7.04 -8.33
C SER A 267 4.03 7.54 -8.59
N LEU A 268 4.27 8.18 -9.74
CA LEU A 268 5.57 8.78 -10.07
C LEU A 268 5.92 9.92 -9.11
N LEU A 269 4.97 10.84 -8.87
CA LEU A 269 5.16 11.96 -7.94
C LEU A 269 5.32 11.48 -6.49
N SER A 270 4.63 10.41 -6.11
CA SER A 270 4.82 9.75 -4.81
C SER A 270 6.25 9.21 -4.67
N ALA A 271 6.78 8.55 -5.71
CA ALA A 271 8.16 8.06 -5.70
C ALA A 271 9.17 9.22 -5.55
N LEU A 272 8.97 10.31 -6.27
CA LEU A 272 9.79 11.53 -6.13
C LEU A 272 9.69 12.13 -4.73
N SER A 273 8.49 12.18 -4.16
CA SER A 273 8.22 12.65 -2.79
C SER A 273 9.05 11.89 -1.75
N PHE A 274 9.17 10.56 -1.87
CA PHE A 274 10.03 9.75 -0.99
C PHE A 274 11.51 10.15 -1.06
N LEU A 275 12.02 10.42 -2.26
CA LEU A 275 13.43 10.81 -2.43
C LEU A 275 13.74 12.18 -1.82
N VAL A 276 12.78 13.09 -1.81
CA VAL A 276 12.92 14.44 -1.24
C VAL A 276 12.74 14.42 0.28
N ALA A 277 11.92 13.49 0.81
CA ALA A 277 11.57 13.42 2.22
C ALA A 277 12.78 13.38 3.16
N THR A 278 13.82 12.61 2.83
CA THR A 278 15.03 12.49 3.64
C THR A 278 15.77 13.83 3.74
N ARG A 279 15.94 14.55 2.62
CA ARG A 279 16.61 15.85 2.60
C ARG A 279 15.84 16.92 3.38
N VAL A 280 14.51 16.89 3.32
CA VAL A 280 13.65 17.79 4.10
C VAL A 280 13.78 17.46 5.60
N ALA A 281 13.71 16.17 5.96
CA ALA A 281 13.79 15.71 7.34
C ALA A 281 15.15 16.04 8.01
N GLU A 282 16.25 16.00 7.25
CA GLU A 282 17.58 16.41 7.74
C GLU A 282 17.64 17.90 8.08
N ARG A 283 16.86 18.76 7.42
CA ARG A 283 16.86 20.22 7.63
C ARG A 283 15.89 20.69 8.69
N VAL A 284 14.68 20.14 8.71
CA VAL A 284 13.58 20.65 9.57
C VAL A 284 13.17 19.67 10.67
N GLY A 285 13.75 18.46 10.68
CA GLY A 285 13.45 17.40 11.63
C GLY A 285 12.26 16.52 11.21
N LEU A 286 12.16 15.32 11.82
CA LEU A 286 11.19 14.30 11.44
C LEU A 286 9.74 14.76 11.63
N LEU A 287 9.39 15.25 12.83
CA LEU A 287 8.03 15.68 13.16
C LEU A 287 7.54 16.82 12.26
N ASN A 288 8.40 17.84 12.08
CA ASN A 288 8.05 18.98 11.22
C ASN A 288 7.86 18.55 9.76
N THR A 289 8.70 17.65 9.25
CA THR A 289 8.53 17.10 7.90
C THR A 289 7.19 16.38 7.78
N MET A 290 6.85 15.49 8.74
CA MET A 290 5.56 14.80 8.74
C MET A 290 4.40 15.79 8.64
N VAL A 291 4.35 16.78 9.51
CA VAL A 291 3.20 17.70 9.61
C VAL A 291 3.17 18.71 8.47
N PHE A 292 4.26 19.43 8.22
CA PHE A 292 4.26 20.57 7.30
C PHE A 292 4.27 20.17 5.80
N THR A 293 4.54 18.92 5.47
CA THR A 293 4.31 18.41 4.12
C THR A 293 2.93 17.77 3.98
N HIS A 294 2.44 17.09 5.02
CA HIS A 294 1.18 16.38 4.99
C HIS A 294 -0.03 17.31 5.11
N LEU A 295 0.02 18.32 5.99
CA LEU A 295 -1.08 19.27 6.19
C LEU A 295 -1.50 20.01 4.92
N PRO A 296 -0.58 20.63 4.14
CA PRO A 296 -0.96 21.25 2.86
C PRO A 296 -1.54 20.26 1.86
N SER A 297 -1.01 19.03 1.83
CA SER A 297 -1.54 17.97 0.96
C SER A 297 -2.99 17.59 1.31
N ASN A 298 -3.33 17.61 2.60
CA ASN A 298 -4.69 17.32 3.07
C ASN A 298 -5.65 18.48 2.82
N VAL A 299 -5.17 19.71 2.88
CA VAL A 299 -5.95 20.89 2.44
C VAL A 299 -6.25 20.80 0.94
N LEU A 300 -5.26 20.45 0.11
CA LEU A 300 -5.48 20.23 -1.34
C LEU A 300 -6.50 19.11 -1.58
N LEU A 301 -6.50 18.06 -0.77
CA LEU A 301 -7.46 16.97 -0.88
C LEU A 301 -8.91 17.45 -0.72
N LEU A 302 -9.17 18.39 0.20
CA LEU A 302 -10.51 18.94 0.40
C LEU A 302 -11.04 19.67 -0.83
N PHE A 303 -10.16 20.21 -1.68
CA PHE A 303 -10.56 20.95 -2.89
C PHE A 303 -10.85 20.04 -4.10
N VAL A 304 -10.31 18.81 -4.13
CA VAL A 304 -10.48 17.89 -5.29
C VAL A 304 -11.94 17.75 -5.73
N PRO A 305 -12.92 17.48 -4.84
CA PRO A 305 -14.30 17.23 -5.26
C PRO A 305 -15.03 18.48 -5.77
N PHE A 306 -14.51 19.67 -5.51
CA PHE A 306 -15.09 20.95 -5.95
C PHE A 306 -14.50 21.46 -7.26
N MET A 307 -13.55 20.75 -7.84
CA MET A 307 -12.95 21.15 -9.11
C MET A 307 -13.96 21.00 -10.26
N PRO A 308 -13.93 21.95 -11.23
CA PRO A 308 -14.93 22.00 -12.30
C PRO A 308 -14.71 20.94 -13.39
N SER A 309 -13.53 20.33 -13.46
CA SER A 309 -13.19 19.38 -14.52
C SER A 309 -12.24 18.29 -14.01
N PHE A 310 -12.21 17.17 -14.74
CA PHE A 310 -11.24 16.08 -14.52
C PHE A 310 -9.80 16.60 -14.48
N THR A 311 -9.42 17.45 -15.44
CA THR A 311 -8.05 17.99 -15.53
C THR A 311 -7.69 18.82 -14.30
N ALA A 312 -8.61 19.68 -13.83
CA ALA A 312 -8.38 20.50 -12.65
C ALA A 312 -8.28 19.62 -11.36
N ALA A 313 -9.20 18.68 -11.19
CA ALA A 313 -9.18 17.75 -10.06
C ALA A 313 -7.93 16.87 -10.08
N GLY A 314 -7.55 16.37 -11.25
CA GLY A 314 -6.32 15.59 -11.46
C GLY A 314 -5.06 16.39 -11.16
N ALA A 315 -4.97 17.65 -11.59
CA ALA A 315 -3.84 18.52 -11.29
C ALA A 315 -3.68 18.75 -9.79
N VAL A 316 -4.78 19.04 -9.08
CA VAL A 316 -4.76 19.18 -7.61
C VAL A 316 -4.30 17.86 -6.94
N LEU A 317 -4.78 16.73 -7.42
CA LEU A 317 -4.40 15.42 -6.89
C LEU A 317 -2.92 15.11 -7.15
N LEU A 318 -2.37 15.48 -8.31
CA LEU A 318 -0.95 15.32 -8.64
C LEU A 318 -0.06 16.17 -7.70
N VAL A 319 -0.38 17.45 -7.54
CA VAL A 319 0.35 18.35 -6.61
C VAL A 319 0.28 17.80 -5.17
N ARG A 320 -0.88 17.31 -4.76
CA ARG A 320 -1.05 16.65 -3.47
C ARG A 320 -0.07 15.47 -3.29
N HIS A 321 0.07 14.60 -4.31
CA HIS A 321 0.92 13.40 -4.21
C HIS A 321 2.41 13.73 -4.13
N LEU A 322 2.84 14.88 -4.65
CA LEU A 322 4.21 15.36 -4.46
C LEU A 322 4.53 15.65 -2.98
N LEU A 323 3.54 16.06 -2.19
CA LEU A 323 3.70 16.41 -0.79
C LEU A 323 3.34 15.27 0.17
N SER A 324 2.30 14.49 -0.16
CA SER A 324 1.63 13.60 0.77
C SER A 324 2.45 12.37 1.19
N GLN A 325 3.47 11.98 0.43
CA GLN A 325 4.21 10.75 0.70
C GLN A 325 5.51 10.98 1.48
N MET A 326 5.86 12.24 1.75
CA MET A 326 7.05 12.56 2.56
C MET A 326 6.90 12.16 4.03
N ASP A 327 5.64 12.04 4.51
CA ASP A 327 5.36 11.61 5.88
C ASP A 327 5.72 10.14 6.13
N VAL A 328 5.66 9.27 5.12
CA VAL A 328 5.80 7.82 5.30
C VAL A 328 7.18 7.41 5.86
N PRO A 329 8.33 7.77 5.22
CA PRO A 329 9.63 7.41 5.76
C PRO A 329 9.94 8.16 7.07
N THR A 330 9.49 9.40 7.20
CA THR A 330 9.72 10.20 8.40
C THR A 330 8.93 9.69 9.59
N ARG A 331 7.69 9.21 9.37
CA ARG A 331 6.85 8.56 10.38
C ARG A 331 7.47 7.27 10.90
N GLN A 332 7.98 6.42 10.01
CA GLN A 332 8.67 5.19 10.39
C GLN A 332 9.90 5.49 11.24
N ALA A 333 10.73 6.42 10.79
CA ALA A 333 11.92 6.87 11.54
C ALA A 333 11.54 7.49 12.88
N TYR A 334 10.50 8.31 12.94
CA TYR A 334 10.03 8.96 14.15
C TYR A 334 9.52 7.94 15.19
N THR A 335 8.74 6.94 14.76
CA THR A 335 8.26 5.86 15.65
C THR A 335 9.42 5.13 16.32
N ILE A 336 10.48 4.83 15.56
CA ILE A 336 11.67 4.15 16.07
C ILE A 336 12.49 5.08 17.00
N ALA A 337 12.55 6.37 16.69
CA ALA A 337 13.29 7.36 17.48
C ALA A 337 12.64 7.69 18.82
N LEU A 338 11.35 7.38 19.02
CA LEU A 338 10.64 7.61 20.27
C LEU A 338 10.87 6.54 21.33
N VAL A 339 11.44 5.39 20.98
CA VAL A 339 11.53 4.21 21.86
C VAL A 339 12.96 3.72 22.02
N ALA A 340 13.23 3.07 23.15
CA ALA A 340 14.48 2.38 23.38
C ALA A 340 14.70 1.24 22.37
N PRO A 341 15.96 0.86 22.08
CA PRO A 341 16.27 -0.16 21.06
C PRO A 341 15.53 -1.50 21.22
N ASP A 342 15.32 -1.92 22.46
CA ASP A 342 14.63 -3.17 22.83
C ASP A 342 13.11 -3.12 22.57
N GLU A 343 12.50 -1.93 22.58
CA GLU A 343 11.08 -1.69 22.35
C GLU A 343 10.71 -1.44 20.86
N ARG A 344 11.71 -1.18 19.98
CA ARG A 344 11.49 -0.82 18.56
C ARG A 344 10.64 -1.82 17.75
N PRO A 345 10.86 -3.15 17.86
CA PRO A 345 10.03 -4.10 17.14
C PRO A 345 8.56 -4.07 17.57
N ALA A 346 8.32 -3.93 18.88
CA ALA A 346 6.98 -3.86 19.44
C ALA A 346 6.24 -2.57 19.04
N ALA A 347 6.92 -1.43 19.09
CA ALA A 347 6.39 -0.14 18.67
C ALA A 347 6.02 -0.14 17.18
N SER A 348 6.92 -0.62 16.33
CA SER A 348 6.67 -0.74 14.89
C SER A 348 5.52 -1.69 14.58
N GLY A 349 5.50 -2.88 15.20
CA GLY A 349 4.43 -3.86 15.00
C GLY A 349 3.06 -3.33 15.42
N LEU A 350 2.96 -2.68 16.57
CA LEU A 350 1.71 -2.11 17.07
C LEU A 350 1.18 -1.00 16.15
N THR A 351 2.05 -0.07 15.75
CA THR A 351 1.64 1.06 14.89
C THR A 351 1.22 0.59 13.50
N VAL A 352 1.94 -0.36 12.90
CA VAL A 352 1.59 -0.93 11.59
C VAL A 352 0.26 -1.69 11.67
N SER A 353 0.05 -2.52 12.69
CA SER A 353 -1.19 -3.28 12.86
C SER A 353 -2.40 -2.37 13.10
N ALA A 354 -2.24 -1.35 13.96
CA ALA A 354 -3.29 -0.38 14.22
C ALA A 354 -3.71 0.39 12.96
N ARG A 355 -2.73 0.77 12.12
CA ARG A 355 -2.97 1.41 10.83
C ARG A 355 -3.73 0.49 9.87
N ALA A 356 -3.29 -0.76 9.72
CA ALA A 356 -3.90 -1.72 8.79
C ALA A 356 -5.37 -1.98 9.15
N LEU A 357 -5.66 -2.25 10.42
CA LEU A 357 -7.02 -2.49 10.90
C LEU A 357 -7.92 -1.26 10.74
N ALA A 358 -7.42 -0.08 11.08
CA ALA A 358 -8.17 1.16 10.92
C ALA A 358 -8.47 1.46 9.45
N GLN A 359 -7.49 1.31 8.57
CA GLN A 359 -7.64 1.54 7.13
C GLN A 359 -8.68 0.60 6.52
N ALA A 360 -8.74 -0.65 6.95
CA ALA A 360 -9.67 -1.65 6.45
C ALA A 360 -11.15 -1.30 6.69
N CYS A 361 -11.45 -0.49 7.70
CA CYS A 361 -12.83 -0.09 8.01
C CYS A 361 -13.39 1.02 7.12
N ALA A 362 -12.54 1.77 6.41
CA ALA A 362 -12.98 2.96 5.68
C ALA A 362 -13.68 2.68 4.34
N PRO A 363 -13.31 1.68 3.51
CA PRO A 363 -13.90 1.50 2.18
C PRO A 363 -15.40 1.26 2.19
N VAL A 364 -15.93 0.51 3.16
CA VAL A 364 -17.39 0.32 3.28
C VAL A 364 -18.10 1.63 3.57
N VAL A 365 -17.52 2.51 4.39
CA VAL A 365 -18.08 3.84 4.67
C VAL A 365 -18.03 4.70 3.40
N THR A 366 -16.95 4.63 2.63
CA THR A 366 -16.86 5.31 1.32
C THR A 366 -17.97 4.82 0.38
N GLY A 367 -18.16 3.51 0.27
CA GLY A 367 -19.23 2.92 -0.54
C GLY A 367 -20.61 3.42 -0.12
N LEU A 368 -20.89 3.46 1.18
CA LEU A 368 -22.15 4.01 1.72
C LEU A 368 -22.34 5.49 1.34
N THR A 369 -21.31 6.30 1.40
CA THR A 369 -21.40 7.73 1.05
C THR A 369 -21.53 7.96 -0.45
N MET A 370 -21.09 7.03 -1.28
CA MET A 370 -21.18 7.09 -2.75
C MET A 370 -22.45 6.43 -3.30
N ALA A 371 -23.27 5.81 -2.46
CA ALA A 371 -24.45 5.04 -2.89
C ALA A 371 -25.49 5.88 -3.66
N THR A 372 -25.54 7.18 -3.45
CA THR A 372 -26.53 8.08 -4.08
C THR A 372 -25.95 8.95 -5.20
N ALA A 373 -24.66 9.24 -5.17
CA ALA A 373 -23.97 10.07 -6.17
C ALA A 373 -22.47 10.12 -5.91
N ALA A 374 -21.70 10.72 -6.84
CA ALA A 374 -20.30 11.09 -6.64
C ALA A 374 -20.16 12.26 -5.65
N THR A 375 -20.41 12.00 -4.36
CA THR A 375 -20.44 13.03 -3.32
C THR A 375 -19.03 13.52 -2.95
N PRO A 376 -18.85 14.74 -2.43
CA PRO A 376 -17.59 15.22 -1.89
C PRO A 376 -17.22 14.57 -0.54
N LEU A 377 -18.14 13.86 0.10
CA LEU A 377 -18.02 13.40 1.49
C LEU A 377 -16.79 12.54 1.77
N PRO A 378 -16.38 11.56 0.92
CA PRO A 378 -15.15 10.80 1.15
C PRO A 378 -13.90 11.69 1.26
N PHE A 379 -13.81 12.72 0.43
CA PHE A 379 -12.67 13.66 0.43
C PHE A 379 -12.69 14.57 1.66
N LEU A 380 -13.86 15.02 2.07
CA LEU A 380 -14.03 15.86 3.27
C LEU A 380 -13.69 15.08 4.54
N LEU A 381 -14.15 13.83 4.63
CA LEU A 381 -13.80 12.94 5.75
C LEU A 381 -12.30 12.65 5.75
N ALA A 382 -11.75 12.24 4.61
CA ALA A 382 -10.32 11.95 4.49
C ALA A 382 -9.46 13.19 4.84
N GLY A 383 -9.69 14.31 4.19
CA GLY A 383 -8.91 15.54 4.41
C GLY A 383 -9.09 16.09 5.81
N GLY A 384 -10.33 16.15 6.32
CA GLY A 384 -10.63 16.67 7.66
C GLY A 384 -9.98 15.83 8.77
N LEU A 385 -10.14 14.50 8.74
CA LEU A 385 -9.53 13.61 9.74
C LEU A 385 -8.01 13.62 9.68
N LYS A 386 -7.41 13.74 8.47
CA LYS A 386 -5.97 13.87 8.31
C LYS A 386 -5.44 15.20 8.85
N ILE A 387 -6.17 16.30 8.68
CA ILE A 387 -5.83 17.59 9.29
C ILE A 387 -5.89 17.49 10.82
N VAL A 388 -6.93 16.84 11.37
CA VAL A 388 -7.02 16.59 12.82
C VAL A 388 -5.83 15.75 13.31
N TYR A 389 -5.44 14.72 12.55
CA TYR A 389 -4.24 13.93 12.84
C TYR A 389 -2.98 14.80 12.87
N ASP A 390 -2.73 15.60 11.82
CA ASP A 390 -1.53 16.45 11.70
C ASP A 390 -1.41 17.46 12.85
N LEU A 391 -2.51 18.15 13.16
CA LEU A 391 -2.54 19.12 14.27
C LEU A 391 -2.38 18.44 15.62
N SER A 392 -3.06 17.31 15.85
CA SER A 392 -2.94 16.55 17.10
C SER A 392 -1.53 16.00 17.30
N LEU A 393 -0.91 15.51 16.21
CA LEU A 393 0.46 15.03 16.22
C LEU A 393 1.42 16.16 16.60
N LEU A 394 1.31 17.34 15.97
CA LEU A 394 2.14 18.48 16.27
C LEU A 394 1.99 18.94 17.73
N LEU A 395 0.75 19.14 18.19
CA LEU A 395 0.47 19.63 19.52
C LEU A 395 0.94 18.67 20.62
N ARG A 396 0.76 17.37 20.39
CA ARG A 396 1.05 16.35 21.40
C ARG A 396 2.52 15.96 21.47
N PHE A 397 3.18 15.93 20.31
CA PHE A 397 4.52 15.35 20.21
C PHE A 397 5.66 16.37 20.06
N ARG A 398 5.38 17.66 19.87
CA ARG A 398 6.43 18.70 19.74
C ARG A 398 7.38 18.81 20.93
N SER A 399 6.94 18.40 22.12
CA SER A 399 7.71 18.45 23.36
C SER A 399 8.23 17.08 23.83
N VAL A 400 7.93 16.01 23.07
CA VAL A 400 8.37 14.66 23.44
C VAL A 400 9.84 14.49 22.98
N PRO A 401 10.78 14.23 23.91
CA PRO A 401 12.17 14.03 23.53
C PRO A 401 12.34 12.74 22.74
N LEU A 402 13.18 12.78 21.72
CA LEU A 402 13.58 11.59 20.97
C LEU A 402 14.64 10.84 21.79
N SER A 403 14.59 9.51 21.76
CA SER A 403 15.67 8.69 22.34
C SER A 403 16.96 8.92 21.54
N GLU A 404 18.07 9.25 22.23
CA GLU A 404 19.36 9.46 21.57
C GLU A 404 19.80 8.20 20.78
N PRO A 405 20.35 8.36 19.56
CA PRO A 405 21.02 7.26 18.91
C PRO A 405 22.18 6.81 19.79
N SER A 406 22.26 5.50 20.08
CA SER A 406 23.37 4.95 20.86
C SER A 406 24.71 5.21 20.14
N THR A 407 25.42 6.25 20.54
CA THR A 407 26.74 6.64 20.01
C THR A 407 27.87 5.72 20.51
N SER A 408 27.58 4.48 20.91
CA SER A 408 28.58 3.56 21.49
C SER A 408 29.40 2.75 20.48
N VAL A 409 29.24 2.94 19.16
CA VAL A 409 30.00 2.14 18.17
C VAL A 409 31.09 2.96 17.45
N ALA A 410 31.21 4.26 17.67
CA ALA A 410 32.18 5.12 16.95
C ALA A 410 33.43 5.50 17.76
N ARG A 411 33.74 4.86 18.90
CA ARG A 411 34.95 5.12 19.68
C ARG A 411 35.87 3.92 19.92
N SER A 412 35.79 2.90 19.07
CA SER A 412 36.75 1.79 19.09
C SER A 412 37.11 1.38 17.65
N ALA A 413 37.73 2.29 16.91
CA ALA A 413 38.54 2.01 15.74
C ALA A 413 39.67 3.02 15.64
#